data_5a8e3f9efe5796948ca3d7c1de723a81
#
_entry.id   5a8e3f9efe5796948ca3d7c1de723a81
#
_cell.length_a   1.000
_cell.length_b   1.000
_cell.length_c   1.000
_cell.angle_alpha   90.00
_cell.angle_beta   90.00
_cell.angle_gamma   90.00
#
_symmetry.space_group_name_H-M   'P 1'
#
loop_
_entity.id
_entity.type
_entity.pdbx_description
1 polymer ?
#
loop_
_entity_poly.entity_id
_entity_poly.type
_entity_poly.pdbx_seq_one_letter_code
_entity_poly.pdbx_strand_id
1 'polypeptide(L)'
;MNRTQKLGNVLIISSRKRMLSEFQSYLHSVLGEYLTFNTLLREQATDPSLFRGYQCVLFPSVRAMETFPLTLDSSILQLPCDRVFNHMFLDKIIQIPPHERVYLVNDDKYSTLAIISQLEECGITQYDFVPFYPGCKDTESDIQFAITAGEPQLVPSRIPNVLDIGNRIIDISTILQLCEYFNIPL
;
A
#
# COMPACT_ATOMS: atom_id res chain seq x y z
N MET A 1 9.38 35.17 -1.78
CA MET A 1 8.62 33.93 -2.01
C MET A 1 7.57 33.80 -0.90
N ASN A 2 6.30 34.05 -1.22
CA ASN A 2 5.22 33.84 -0.24
C ASN A 2 5.15 32.34 0.08
N ARG A 3 5.41 31.96 1.32
CA ARG A 3 5.08 30.61 1.80
C ARG A 3 3.56 30.49 1.75
N THR A 4 3.04 29.75 0.80
CA THR A 4 1.63 29.41 0.76
C THR A 4 1.30 28.72 2.09
N GLN A 5 0.34 29.26 2.84
CA GLN A 5 -0.08 28.66 4.11
C GLN A 5 -0.67 27.30 3.80
N LYS A 6 -0.19 26.25 4.48
CA LYS A 6 -0.71 24.88 4.29
C LYS A 6 -2.16 24.82 4.73
N LEU A 7 -2.97 24.07 3.99
CA LEU A 7 -4.41 23.90 4.27
C LEU A 7 -4.67 23.00 5.46
N GLY A 8 -3.73 22.10 5.77
CA GLY A 8 -3.90 21.20 6.93
C GLY A 8 -2.71 20.28 7.17
N ASN A 9 -2.83 19.55 8.27
CA ASN A 9 -1.85 18.58 8.73
C ASN A 9 -2.45 17.17 8.69
N VAL A 10 -1.73 16.25 8.10
CA VAL A 10 -2.08 14.84 7.98
C VAL A 10 -1.06 14.00 8.72
N LEU A 11 -1.54 13.07 9.55
CA LEU A 11 -0.70 12.11 10.25
C LEU A 11 -0.82 10.74 9.60
N ILE A 12 0.29 10.14 9.25
CA ILE A 12 0.36 8.80 8.68
C ILE A 12 0.77 7.83 9.79
N ILE A 13 -0.01 6.77 10.00
CA ILE A 13 0.26 5.76 11.03
C ILE A 13 0.53 4.42 10.38
N SER A 14 1.61 3.75 10.79
CA SER A 14 1.89 2.36 10.40
C SER A 14 2.78 1.68 11.44
N SER A 15 2.76 0.35 11.51
CA SER A 15 3.71 -0.44 12.29
C SER A 15 5.08 -0.59 11.60
N ARG A 16 5.22 -0.15 10.34
CA ARG A 16 6.41 -0.34 9.52
C ARG A 16 7.05 1.01 9.16
N LYS A 17 8.25 1.27 9.67
CA LYS A 17 9.01 2.51 9.38
C LYS A 17 9.21 2.75 7.88
N ARG A 18 9.52 1.71 7.11
CA ARG A 18 9.71 1.81 5.65
C ARG A 18 8.45 2.33 4.97
N MET A 19 7.28 1.76 5.30
CA MET A 19 6.00 2.20 4.75
C MET A 19 5.69 3.67 5.10
N LEU A 20 5.96 4.10 6.33
CA LEU A 20 5.80 5.50 6.74
C LEU A 20 6.61 6.45 5.85
N SER A 21 7.90 6.12 5.63
CA SER A 21 8.78 6.93 4.77
C SER A 21 8.33 6.97 3.33
N GLU A 22 7.92 5.83 2.76
CA GLU A 22 7.44 5.73 1.38
C GLU A 22 6.14 6.52 1.18
N PHE A 23 5.16 6.35 2.08
CA PHE A 23 3.89 7.08 2.02
C PHE A 23 4.09 8.59 2.19
N GLN A 24 4.89 8.99 3.17
CA GLN A 24 5.20 10.41 3.38
C GLN A 24 5.85 11.03 2.14
N SER A 25 6.85 10.37 1.57
CA SER A 25 7.56 10.85 0.38
C SER A 25 6.62 10.97 -0.82
N TYR A 26 5.80 9.97 -1.07
CA TYR A 26 4.84 9.98 -2.17
C TYR A 26 3.78 11.06 -1.99
N LEU A 27 3.12 11.12 -0.83
CA LEU A 27 2.10 12.13 -0.55
C LEU A 27 2.68 13.55 -0.57
N HIS A 28 3.90 13.72 -0.08
CA HIS A 28 4.59 15.00 -0.15
C HIS A 28 4.91 15.41 -1.59
N SER A 29 5.26 14.49 -2.46
CA SER A 29 5.51 14.79 -3.89
C SER A 29 4.24 15.22 -4.62
N VAL A 30 3.06 14.71 -4.22
CA VAL A 30 1.77 14.98 -4.88
C VAL A 30 1.04 16.18 -4.25
N LEU A 31 0.95 16.23 -2.93
CA LEU A 31 0.15 17.20 -2.19
C LEU A 31 0.96 18.08 -1.23
N GLY A 32 2.28 17.97 -1.25
CA GLY A 32 3.15 18.69 -0.32
C GLY A 32 3.11 20.22 -0.44
N GLU A 33 2.61 20.79 -1.54
CA GLU A 33 2.36 22.21 -1.63
C GLU A 33 1.17 22.66 -0.76
N TYR A 34 0.18 21.80 -0.59
CA TYR A 34 -1.09 22.10 0.10
C TYR A 34 -1.11 21.58 1.53
N LEU A 35 -0.52 20.41 1.81
CA LEU A 35 -0.63 19.71 3.09
C LEU A 35 0.75 19.47 3.72
N THR A 36 0.73 19.33 5.05
CA THR A 36 1.89 18.86 5.82
C THR A 36 1.66 17.40 6.20
N PHE A 37 2.62 16.53 5.91
CA PHE A 37 2.56 15.12 6.23
C PHE A 37 3.56 14.76 7.32
N ASN A 38 3.08 14.25 8.45
CA ASN A 38 3.87 13.72 9.53
C ASN A 38 3.64 12.21 9.67
N THR A 39 4.54 11.53 10.34
CA THR A 39 4.49 10.08 10.52
C THR A 39 4.55 9.71 12.00
N LEU A 40 3.85 8.64 12.37
CA LEU A 40 3.89 8.07 13.71
C LEU A 40 3.87 6.54 13.63
N LEU A 41 4.79 5.89 14.35
CA LEU A 41 4.70 4.44 14.51
C LEU A 41 3.49 4.09 15.37
N ARG A 42 2.75 3.05 14.95
CA ARG A 42 1.52 2.62 15.65
C ARG A 42 1.76 2.33 17.13
N GLU A 43 2.88 1.71 17.47
CA GLU A 43 3.27 1.41 18.84
C GLU A 43 3.60 2.65 19.70
N GLN A 44 3.86 3.78 19.07
CA GLN A 44 4.09 5.07 19.73
C GLN A 44 2.79 5.87 19.92
N ALA A 45 1.71 5.44 19.29
CA ALA A 45 0.39 6.06 19.42
C ALA A 45 -0.28 5.61 20.71
N THR A 46 0.16 6.14 21.85
CA THR A 46 -0.25 5.72 23.18
C THR A 46 -1.23 6.70 23.85
N ASP A 47 -1.35 7.93 23.34
CA ASP A 47 -2.16 8.98 23.92
C ASP A 47 -2.94 9.76 22.82
N PRO A 48 -4.26 9.96 22.97
CA PRO A 48 -5.04 10.77 22.02
C PRO A 48 -4.54 12.22 21.86
N SER A 49 -3.81 12.77 22.83
CA SER A 49 -3.27 14.13 22.73
C SER A 49 -2.22 14.28 21.60
N LEU A 50 -1.59 13.19 21.17
CA LEU A 50 -0.64 13.17 20.05
C LEU A 50 -1.30 13.54 18.70
N PHE A 51 -2.62 13.47 18.63
CA PHE A 51 -3.40 13.76 17.41
C PHE A 51 -3.89 15.21 17.35
N ARG A 52 -3.63 16.00 18.38
CA ARG A 52 -4.00 17.42 18.38
C ARG A 52 -3.31 18.18 17.26
N GLY A 53 -4.09 18.96 16.51
CA GLY A 53 -3.60 19.74 15.38
C GLY A 53 -3.54 18.99 14.04
N TYR A 54 -3.93 17.72 14.01
CA TYR A 54 -4.16 16.98 12.78
C TYR A 54 -5.64 16.99 12.42
N GLN A 55 -5.94 17.22 11.14
CA GLN A 55 -7.29 17.16 10.58
C GLN A 55 -7.59 15.79 9.98
N CYS A 56 -6.55 15.05 9.61
CA CYS A 56 -6.69 13.72 9.02
C CYS A 56 -5.62 12.77 9.56
N VAL A 57 -6.02 11.51 9.78
CA VAL A 57 -5.14 10.39 10.09
C VAL A 57 -5.28 9.33 9.01
N LEU A 58 -4.17 9.00 8.36
CA LEU A 58 -4.09 7.97 7.33
C LEU A 58 -3.63 6.65 7.93
N PHE A 59 -4.35 5.58 7.62
CA PHE A 59 -4.03 4.21 8.00
C PHE A 59 -3.65 3.38 6.76
N PRO A 60 -2.75 2.41 6.86
CA PRO A 60 -2.30 1.62 5.69
C PRO A 60 -3.35 0.65 5.14
N SER A 61 -4.48 0.47 5.82
CA SER A 61 -5.62 -0.34 5.38
C SER A 61 -6.82 -0.14 6.31
N VAL A 62 -8.02 -0.54 5.86
CA VAL A 62 -9.24 -0.58 6.68
C VAL A 62 -9.01 -1.35 7.97
N ARG A 63 -8.40 -2.54 7.90
CA ARG A 63 -8.10 -3.35 9.08
C ARG A 63 -7.19 -2.63 10.08
N ALA A 64 -6.19 -1.89 9.60
CA ALA A 64 -5.29 -1.14 10.48
C ALA A 64 -6.02 -0.01 11.21
N MET A 65 -7.01 0.61 10.57
CA MET A 65 -7.89 1.61 11.14
C MET A 65 -8.84 0.99 12.17
N GLU A 66 -9.58 -0.06 11.81
CA GLU A 66 -10.55 -0.74 12.69
C GLU A 66 -9.91 -1.33 13.96
N THR A 67 -8.68 -1.80 13.85
CA THR A 67 -7.93 -2.36 14.99
C THR A 67 -7.09 -1.33 15.73
N PHE A 68 -7.24 -0.04 15.42
CA PHE A 68 -6.49 1.00 16.11
C PHE A 68 -6.99 1.14 17.56
N PRO A 69 -6.09 1.14 18.56
CA PRO A 69 -6.50 1.00 19.97
C PRO A 69 -7.05 2.28 20.59
N LEU A 70 -6.89 3.44 19.93
CA LEU A 70 -7.34 4.73 20.47
C LEU A 70 -8.59 5.20 19.74
N THR A 71 -9.50 5.80 20.49
CA THR A 71 -10.61 6.56 19.92
C THR A 71 -10.13 7.99 19.66
N LEU A 72 -10.15 8.40 18.40
CA LEU A 72 -9.80 9.76 17.99
C LEU A 72 -11.00 10.68 18.08
N ASP A 73 -10.72 11.98 18.18
CA ASP A 73 -11.76 13.01 18.13
C ASP A 73 -12.56 12.91 16.83
N SER A 74 -13.87 13.07 16.90
CA SER A 74 -14.77 12.94 15.75
C SER A 74 -14.55 14.01 14.66
N SER A 75 -13.85 15.08 14.96
CA SER A 75 -13.44 16.10 13.99
C SER A 75 -12.26 15.69 13.13
N ILE A 76 -11.54 14.61 13.50
CA ILE A 76 -10.40 14.09 12.76
C ILE A 76 -10.89 13.06 11.74
N LEU A 77 -10.68 13.33 10.46
CA LEU A 77 -10.95 12.35 9.42
C LEU A 77 -10.02 11.15 9.59
N GLN A 78 -10.58 9.96 9.69
CA GLN A 78 -9.83 8.70 9.67
C GLN A 78 -10.00 8.06 8.29
N LEU A 79 -8.90 7.95 7.55
CA LEU A 79 -8.92 7.50 6.17
C LEU A 79 -7.99 6.30 5.98
N PRO A 80 -8.52 5.12 5.58
CA PRO A 80 -7.67 4.02 5.16
C PRO A 80 -7.10 4.33 3.77
N CYS A 81 -5.80 4.10 3.58
CA CYS A 81 -5.17 4.21 2.28
C CYS A 81 -5.49 2.96 1.44
N ASP A 82 -6.19 3.15 0.33
CA ASP A 82 -6.26 2.15 -0.69
C ASP A 82 -4.88 2.03 -1.37
N ARG A 83 -4.46 0.79 -1.62
CA ARG A 83 -3.16 0.49 -2.21
C ARG A 83 -3.32 -0.43 -3.40
N VAL A 84 -2.67 -0.05 -4.48
CA VAL A 84 -2.66 -0.82 -5.71
C VAL A 84 -1.23 -1.29 -6.03
N PHE A 85 -1.12 -2.35 -6.84
CA PHE A 85 0.19 -2.74 -7.34
C PHE A 85 0.77 -1.62 -8.22
N ASN A 86 2.08 -1.58 -8.33
CA ASN A 86 2.74 -0.54 -9.11
C ASN A 86 2.61 -0.82 -10.62
N HIS A 87 1.74 -0.06 -11.28
CA HIS A 87 1.46 -0.19 -12.72
C HIS A 87 2.67 -0.01 -13.63
N MET A 88 3.75 0.61 -13.13
CA MET A 88 4.99 0.78 -13.89
C MET A 88 5.68 -0.55 -14.24
N PHE A 89 5.24 -1.65 -13.65
CA PHE A 89 5.78 -2.99 -13.92
C PHE A 89 4.88 -3.86 -14.80
N LEU A 90 3.79 -3.30 -15.34
CA LEU A 90 2.89 -4.06 -16.23
C LEU A 90 3.60 -4.65 -17.43
N ASP A 91 4.51 -3.90 -18.05
CA ASP A 91 5.32 -4.34 -19.17
C ASP A 91 6.14 -5.61 -18.87
N LYS A 92 6.59 -5.75 -17.63
CA LYS A 92 7.34 -6.94 -17.18
C LYS A 92 6.41 -8.11 -16.88
N ILE A 93 5.23 -7.85 -16.29
CA ILE A 93 4.25 -8.90 -16.00
C ILE A 93 3.79 -9.59 -17.29
N ILE A 94 3.51 -8.83 -18.33
CA ILE A 94 3.02 -9.37 -19.61
C ILE A 94 4.12 -10.11 -20.41
N GLN A 95 5.39 -10.07 -20.00
CA GLN A 95 6.46 -10.85 -20.60
C GLN A 95 6.50 -12.30 -20.10
N ILE A 96 5.81 -12.63 -19.03
CA ILE A 96 5.62 -14.02 -18.61
C ILE A 96 4.79 -14.72 -19.69
N PRO A 97 5.16 -15.94 -20.13
CA PRO A 97 4.40 -16.66 -21.13
C PRO A 97 2.94 -16.87 -20.71
N PRO A 98 1.96 -16.75 -21.62
CA PRO A 98 0.56 -16.95 -21.26
C PRO A 98 0.30 -18.41 -20.85
N HIS A 99 -0.72 -18.59 -20.01
CA HIS A 99 -1.15 -19.88 -19.46
C HIS A 99 -0.16 -20.51 -18.46
N GLU A 100 0.87 -19.75 -18.03
CA GLU A 100 1.73 -20.19 -16.94
C GLU A 100 1.00 -20.13 -15.60
N ARG A 101 1.36 -21.05 -14.70
CA ARG A 101 1.05 -20.99 -13.28
C ARG A 101 2.11 -20.13 -12.59
N VAL A 102 1.68 -19.11 -11.88
CA VAL A 102 2.56 -18.08 -11.32
C VAL A 102 2.30 -17.91 -9.83
N TYR A 103 3.32 -18.10 -8.99
CA TYR A 103 3.18 -17.70 -7.59
C TYR A 103 3.03 -16.19 -7.48
N LEU A 104 1.98 -15.74 -6.81
CA LEU A 104 1.92 -14.37 -6.31
C LEU A 104 2.30 -14.37 -4.83
N VAL A 105 3.43 -13.74 -4.53
CA VAL A 105 4.10 -13.83 -3.24
C VAL A 105 3.99 -12.51 -2.47
N ASN A 106 3.49 -12.55 -1.25
CA ASN A 106 3.50 -11.42 -0.33
C ASN A 106 3.60 -11.88 1.13
N ASP A 107 3.68 -10.94 2.05
CA ASP A 107 3.90 -11.13 3.48
C ASP A 107 2.67 -11.64 4.26
N ASP A 108 1.47 -11.54 3.67
CA ASP A 108 0.25 -12.10 4.25
C ASP A 108 -0.78 -12.48 3.18
N LYS A 109 -1.73 -13.35 3.58
CA LYS A 109 -2.79 -13.87 2.70
C LYS A 109 -3.64 -12.75 2.07
N TYR A 110 -4.04 -11.76 2.85
CA TYR A 110 -4.97 -10.72 2.39
C TYR A 110 -4.30 -9.83 1.35
N SER A 111 -3.06 -9.41 1.62
CA SER A 111 -2.25 -8.65 0.67
C SER A 111 -2.00 -9.41 -0.63
N THR A 112 -1.73 -10.71 -0.54
CA THR A 112 -1.54 -11.59 -1.70
C THR A 112 -2.80 -11.64 -2.57
N LEU A 113 -3.94 -11.96 -1.98
CA LEU A 113 -5.21 -12.05 -2.70
C LEU A 113 -5.67 -10.70 -3.27
N ALA A 114 -5.42 -9.60 -2.56
CA ALA A 114 -5.75 -8.27 -3.05
C ALA A 114 -4.98 -7.92 -4.34
N ILE A 115 -3.69 -8.31 -4.44
CA ILE A 115 -2.91 -8.06 -5.65
C ILE A 115 -3.41 -8.93 -6.79
N ILE A 116 -3.75 -10.20 -6.54
CA ILE A 116 -4.33 -11.09 -7.57
C ILE A 116 -5.59 -10.44 -8.13
N SER A 117 -6.54 -10.06 -7.26
CA SER A 117 -7.79 -9.41 -7.67
C SER A 117 -7.53 -8.15 -8.51
N GLN A 118 -6.59 -7.31 -8.10
CA GLN A 118 -6.24 -6.09 -8.84
C GLN A 118 -5.64 -6.40 -10.22
N LEU A 119 -4.81 -7.42 -10.34
CA LEU A 119 -4.25 -7.84 -11.64
C LEU A 119 -5.37 -8.35 -12.57
N GLU A 120 -6.27 -9.17 -12.05
CA GLU A 120 -7.41 -9.70 -12.79
C GLU A 120 -8.38 -8.59 -13.21
N GLU A 121 -8.68 -7.63 -12.34
CA GLU A 121 -9.50 -6.45 -12.62
C GLU A 121 -8.88 -5.56 -13.70
N CYS A 122 -7.56 -5.50 -13.78
CA CYS A 122 -6.83 -4.83 -14.87
C CYS A 122 -6.79 -5.65 -16.17
N GLY A 123 -7.44 -6.82 -16.21
CA GLY A 123 -7.51 -7.68 -17.41
C GLY A 123 -6.34 -8.64 -17.56
N ILE A 124 -5.48 -8.79 -16.55
CA ILE A 124 -4.38 -9.77 -16.56
C ILE A 124 -4.93 -11.12 -16.08
N THR A 125 -5.61 -11.81 -16.98
CA THR A 125 -6.30 -13.08 -16.71
C THR A 125 -5.69 -14.28 -17.42
N GLN A 126 -4.58 -14.07 -18.13
CA GLN A 126 -3.89 -15.12 -18.89
C GLN A 126 -3.03 -16.06 -18.05
N TYR A 127 -2.91 -15.81 -16.73
CA TYR A 127 -2.13 -16.61 -15.79
C TYR A 127 -3.03 -17.31 -14.78
N ASP A 128 -2.58 -18.49 -14.31
CA ASP A 128 -3.16 -19.13 -13.12
C ASP A 128 -2.37 -18.67 -11.89
N PHE A 129 -2.86 -17.65 -11.20
CA PHE A 129 -2.20 -17.10 -10.02
C PHE A 129 -2.39 -18.00 -8.80
N VAL A 130 -1.30 -18.49 -8.27
CA VAL A 130 -1.28 -19.29 -7.04
C VAL A 130 -0.79 -18.41 -5.88
N PRO A 131 -1.63 -18.13 -4.87
CA PRO A 131 -1.23 -17.29 -3.75
C PRO A 131 -0.19 -18.01 -2.88
N PHE A 132 0.91 -17.30 -2.57
CA PHE A 132 1.96 -17.78 -1.71
C PHE A 132 2.34 -16.73 -0.65
N TYR A 133 2.34 -17.13 0.62
CA TYR A 133 2.61 -16.26 1.77
C TYR A 133 3.17 -17.09 2.93
N PRO A 134 3.74 -16.50 4.00
CA PRO A 134 4.26 -17.24 5.14
C PRO A 134 3.25 -18.22 5.72
N GLY A 135 3.65 -19.47 5.83
CA GLY A 135 2.80 -20.61 6.25
C GLY A 135 2.29 -21.48 5.09
N CYS A 136 2.38 -21.02 3.84
CA CYS A 136 2.15 -21.88 2.69
C CYS A 136 3.27 -22.91 2.55
N LYS A 137 2.90 -24.10 2.07
CA LYS A 137 3.88 -25.14 1.67
C LYS A 137 4.12 -25.01 0.16
N ASP A 138 5.37 -25.05 -0.23
CA ASP A 138 5.75 -25.11 -1.66
C ASP A 138 5.57 -26.53 -2.18
N THR A 139 4.37 -26.83 -2.67
CA THR A 139 3.98 -28.16 -3.19
C THR A 139 3.87 -28.22 -4.70
N GLU A 140 3.88 -27.09 -5.37
CA GLU A 140 3.62 -26.95 -6.80
C GLU A 140 4.94 -27.00 -7.60
N SER A 141 5.41 -28.20 -7.90
CA SER A 141 6.73 -28.41 -8.55
C SER A 141 6.82 -27.90 -9.99
N ASP A 142 5.70 -27.68 -10.66
CA ASP A 142 5.58 -27.17 -12.03
C ASP A 142 5.72 -25.64 -12.14
N ILE A 143 5.53 -24.90 -11.05
CA ILE A 143 5.64 -23.44 -11.07
C ILE A 143 7.10 -23.00 -11.22
N GLN A 144 7.36 -22.20 -12.26
CA GLN A 144 8.68 -21.66 -12.59
C GLN A 144 8.76 -20.13 -12.47
N PHE A 145 7.62 -19.47 -12.26
CA PHE A 145 7.53 -18.02 -12.19
C PHE A 145 6.93 -17.58 -10.85
N ALA A 146 7.46 -16.48 -10.33
CA ALA A 146 6.87 -15.80 -9.19
C ALA A 146 6.83 -14.28 -9.42
N ILE A 147 5.73 -13.66 -9.03
CA ILE A 147 5.58 -12.21 -8.91
C ILE A 147 5.54 -11.87 -7.42
N THR A 148 6.31 -10.88 -6.99
CA THR A 148 6.28 -10.39 -5.61
C THR A 148 6.17 -8.87 -5.57
N ALA A 149 5.49 -8.36 -4.56
CA ALA A 149 5.32 -6.92 -4.36
C ALA A 149 6.23 -6.42 -3.22
N GLY A 150 7.56 -6.42 -3.50
CA GLY A 150 8.58 -5.92 -2.58
C GLY A 150 9.05 -6.93 -1.53
N GLU A 151 8.73 -8.23 -1.70
CA GLU A 151 9.07 -9.28 -0.72
C GLU A 151 9.82 -10.47 -1.39
N PRO A 152 10.89 -10.23 -2.18
CA PRO A 152 11.58 -11.28 -2.93
C PRO A 152 12.18 -12.37 -2.03
N GLN A 153 12.48 -12.05 -0.77
CA GLN A 153 13.00 -13.02 0.22
C GLN A 153 11.98 -14.07 0.64
N LEU A 154 10.68 -13.86 0.34
CA LEU A 154 9.61 -14.82 0.63
C LEU A 154 9.36 -15.80 -0.51
N VAL A 155 9.96 -15.56 -1.68
CA VAL A 155 9.84 -16.44 -2.85
C VAL A 155 10.59 -17.74 -2.57
N PRO A 156 10.00 -18.92 -2.86
CA PRO A 156 10.71 -20.18 -2.73
C PRO A 156 11.99 -20.19 -3.57
N SER A 157 13.11 -20.60 -2.95
CA SER A 157 14.44 -20.52 -3.58
C SER A 157 14.60 -21.35 -4.85
N ARG A 158 13.72 -22.32 -5.09
CA ARG A 158 13.71 -23.13 -6.32
C ARG A 158 13.15 -22.40 -7.54
N ILE A 159 12.42 -21.29 -7.35
CA ILE A 159 11.80 -20.56 -8.46
C ILE A 159 12.87 -19.75 -9.20
N PRO A 160 13.13 -20.05 -10.48
CA PRO A 160 14.21 -19.40 -11.21
C PRO A 160 13.83 -18.01 -11.74
N ASN A 161 12.55 -17.77 -12.02
CA ASN A 161 12.08 -16.54 -12.64
C ASN A 161 11.26 -15.72 -11.62
N VAL A 162 11.92 -14.77 -10.98
CA VAL A 162 11.29 -13.91 -9.97
C VAL A 162 11.17 -12.50 -10.51
N LEU A 163 9.94 -12.00 -10.55
CA LEU A 163 9.62 -10.63 -10.89
C LEU A 163 9.18 -9.87 -9.62
N ASP A 164 10.03 -8.97 -9.15
CA ASP A 164 9.64 -8.02 -8.12
C ASP A 164 9.04 -6.76 -8.76
N ILE A 165 7.76 -6.52 -8.50
CA ILE A 165 7.01 -5.36 -8.96
C ILE A 165 7.06 -4.19 -7.95
N GLY A 166 7.94 -4.27 -6.96
CA GLY A 166 8.08 -3.27 -5.92
C GLY A 166 6.87 -3.18 -4.99
N ASN A 167 6.94 -2.27 -4.03
CA ASN A 167 5.86 -2.09 -3.06
C ASN A 167 4.58 -1.55 -3.73
N ARG A 168 3.43 -1.89 -3.15
CA ARG A 168 2.15 -1.29 -3.53
C ARG A 168 2.18 0.21 -3.28
N ILE A 169 1.66 0.98 -4.22
CA ILE A 169 1.53 2.43 -4.15
C ILE A 169 0.15 2.84 -3.61
N ILE A 170 0.05 4.07 -3.12
CA ILE A 170 -1.23 4.65 -2.72
C ILE A 170 -2.08 4.86 -3.97
N ASP A 171 -3.32 4.40 -3.91
CA ASP A 171 -4.28 4.58 -5.00
C ASP A 171 -4.70 6.04 -5.14
N ILE A 172 -5.04 6.43 -6.36
CA ILE A 172 -5.51 7.78 -6.66
C ILE A 172 -6.78 8.14 -5.90
N SER A 173 -7.62 7.17 -5.57
CA SER A 173 -8.84 7.38 -4.76
C SER A 173 -8.52 8.02 -3.41
N THR A 174 -7.45 7.59 -2.75
CA THR A 174 -6.98 8.20 -1.49
C THR A 174 -6.55 9.65 -1.69
N ILE A 175 -5.86 9.95 -2.80
CA ILE A 175 -5.45 11.32 -3.14
C ILE A 175 -6.67 12.21 -3.38
N LEU A 176 -7.65 11.72 -4.14
CA LEU A 176 -8.89 12.45 -4.42
C LEU A 176 -9.70 12.73 -3.15
N GLN A 177 -9.80 11.76 -2.24
CA GLN A 177 -10.48 11.95 -0.94
C GLN A 177 -9.79 13.02 -0.08
N LEU A 178 -8.46 13.07 -0.08
CA LEU A 178 -7.71 14.15 0.59
C LEU A 178 -7.98 15.50 -0.08
N CYS A 179 -7.97 15.57 -1.42
CA CYS A 179 -8.25 16.80 -2.14
C CYS A 179 -9.67 17.31 -1.83
N GLU A 180 -10.66 16.44 -1.84
CA GLU A 180 -12.04 16.78 -1.50
C GLU A 180 -12.16 17.31 -0.05
N TYR A 181 -11.60 16.57 0.91
CA TYR A 181 -11.69 16.94 2.33
C TYR A 181 -11.02 18.29 2.64
N PHE A 182 -9.87 18.56 2.06
CA PHE A 182 -9.12 19.80 2.25
C PHE A 182 -9.46 20.92 1.25
N ASN A 183 -10.44 20.71 0.36
CA ASN A 183 -10.82 21.64 -0.70
C ASN A 183 -9.61 22.05 -1.57
N ILE A 184 -8.76 21.10 -1.91
CA ILE A 184 -7.63 21.31 -2.82
C ILE A 184 -8.15 21.30 -4.25
N PRO A 185 -7.87 22.35 -5.07
CA PRO A 185 -8.30 22.36 -6.47
C PRO A 185 -7.58 21.25 -7.26
N LEU A 186 -8.35 20.50 -8.04
CA LEU A 186 -7.87 19.46 -8.96
C LEU A 186 -7.66 20.04 -10.36
#